data_acb99d112525dcd0ca658b71cb7fef2e
#
_entry.id   acb99d112525dcd0ca658b71cb7fef2e
#
_cell.length_a   1.000
_cell.length_b   1.000
_cell.length_c   1.000
_cell.angle_alpha   90.00
_cell.angle_beta   90.00
_cell.angle_gamma   90.00
#
_symmetry.space_group_name_H-M   'P 1'
#
loop_
_entity.id
_entity.type
_entity.pdbx_description
1 polymer ?
#
loop_
_entity_poly.entity_id
_entity_poly.type
_entity_poly.pdbx_seq_one_letter_code
_entity_poly.pdbx_strand_id
1 'polypeptide(L)'
;VYMSGSRVNCNVPNDALADYDIVYVVKDTKPFYEDSHYMERFGEILYMQEPDRLDASVGKKLDFNEKYTWLVIYTDGNRIDLTVCNEKKADITGDRVYRVLLDKDGRFANAPVSDDRARWVKKPSEAEYAAVCNEFWWCINNVVKGIKRYEITYAQDMMNYYVRPMLLKMLSWKVGILTDFSVSVGKSGKYMNKWLLDDDYEMLLETYSGGLAGEMYHALKVMADLFDKIGLFVGDKLGYEYNERDSKAARIYMDMVRKMKL
;
A
#
# COMPACT_ATOMS: atom_id res chain seq x y z
N VAL A 1 -23.74 -10.67 7.29
CA VAL A 1 -23.23 -9.37 6.85
C VAL A 1 -22.13 -8.95 7.81
N TYR A 2 -21.02 -8.50 7.28
CA TYR A 2 -19.96 -7.91 8.07
C TYR A 2 -19.37 -6.68 7.37
N MET A 3 -18.74 -5.83 8.16
CA MET A 3 -17.96 -4.69 7.70
C MET A 3 -16.49 -4.99 7.96
N SER A 4 -15.63 -4.65 7.00
CA SER A 4 -14.17 -4.80 7.10
C SER A 4 -13.46 -3.44 6.96
N GLY A 5 -12.16 -3.45 6.73
CA GLY A 5 -11.41 -2.25 6.39
C GLY A 5 -11.05 -1.32 7.54
N SER A 6 -10.74 -0.06 7.19
CA SER A 6 -10.20 0.91 8.15
C SER A 6 -11.24 1.35 9.19
N ARG A 7 -12.51 1.45 8.81
CA ARG A 7 -13.59 1.91 9.69
C ARG A 7 -13.82 1.03 10.92
N VAL A 8 -13.44 -0.24 10.85
CA VAL A 8 -13.56 -1.19 11.99
C VAL A 8 -12.23 -1.50 12.67
N ASN A 9 -11.13 -0.92 12.19
CA ASN A 9 -9.82 -1.08 12.82
C ASN A 9 -9.62 0.00 13.90
N CYS A 10 -9.60 -0.40 15.17
CA CYS A 10 -9.42 0.51 16.30
C CYS A 10 -8.01 1.14 16.37
N ASN A 11 -7.03 0.59 15.65
CA ASN A 11 -5.64 1.05 15.67
C ASN A 11 -5.32 2.11 14.59
N VAL A 12 -6.31 2.45 13.75
CA VAL A 12 -6.13 3.47 12.72
C VAL A 12 -7.11 4.63 12.90
N PRO A 13 -6.80 5.84 12.40
CA PRO A 13 -7.73 6.95 12.42
C PRO A 13 -9.00 6.60 11.66
N ASN A 14 -10.12 6.98 12.25
CA ASN A 14 -11.42 6.89 11.62
C ASN A 14 -12.01 8.30 11.55
N ASP A 15 -12.33 8.74 10.34
CA ASP A 15 -12.89 10.05 10.06
C ASP A 15 -14.07 9.95 9.08
N ALA A 16 -14.61 11.10 8.68
CA ALA A 16 -15.73 11.17 7.75
C ALA A 16 -15.40 10.66 6.34
N LEU A 17 -14.10 10.56 5.98
CA LEU A 17 -13.64 10.11 4.68
C LEU A 17 -13.37 8.59 4.62
N ALA A 18 -13.53 7.88 5.75
CA ALA A 18 -13.35 6.44 5.79
C ALA A 18 -14.49 5.73 5.03
N ASP A 19 -14.14 4.82 4.11
CA ASP A 19 -15.08 4.02 3.33
C ASP A 19 -15.85 3.02 4.21
N TYR A 20 -17.03 2.60 3.76
CA TYR A 20 -17.78 1.48 4.33
C TYR A 20 -17.54 0.23 3.49
N ASP A 21 -16.59 -0.59 3.87
CA ASP A 21 -16.30 -1.88 3.24
C ASP A 21 -17.27 -2.95 3.75
N ILE A 22 -18.37 -3.18 3.07
CA ILE A 22 -19.45 -4.07 3.49
C ILE A 22 -19.43 -5.36 2.67
N VAL A 23 -19.58 -6.49 3.36
CA VAL A 23 -19.70 -7.81 2.70
C VAL A 23 -21.00 -8.48 3.10
N TYR A 24 -21.80 -8.80 2.09
CA TYR A 24 -22.97 -9.66 2.20
C TYR A 24 -22.58 -11.11 1.86
N VAL A 25 -22.70 -12.00 2.81
CA VAL A 25 -22.57 -13.44 2.56
C VAL A 25 -23.97 -13.98 2.28
N VAL A 26 -24.18 -14.47 1.07
CA VAL A 26 -25.50 -14.86 0.56
C VAL A 26 -25.47 -16.24 -0.10
N LYS A 27 -26.64 -16.89 -0.19
CA LYS A 27 -26.77 -18.18 -0.92
C LYS A 27 -26.71 -18.00 -2.43
N ASP A 28 -27.24 -16.89 -2.93
CA ASP A 28 -27.31 -16.53 -4.34
C ASP A 28 -26.97 -15.06 -4.51
N THR A 29 -25.98 -14.76 -5.34
CA THR A 29 -25.55 -13.40 -5.65
C THR A 29 -26.36 -12.77 -6.78
N LYS A 30 -27.01 -13.60 -7.62
CA LYS A 30 -27.69 -13.19 -8.84
C LYS A 30 -28.75 -12.09 -8.63
N PRO A 31 -29.65 -12.18 -7.63
CA PRO A 31 -30.66 -11.14 -7.40
C PRO A 31 -30.08 -9.75 -7.11
N PHE A 32 -28.81 -9.68 -6.73
CA PHE A 32 -28.12 -8.42 -6.42
C PHE A 32 -27.51 -7.80 -7.67
N TYR A 33 -26.71 -8.55 -8.44
CA TYR A 33 -25.99 -7.98 -9.59
C TYR A 33 -26.84 -7.85 -10.86
N GLU A 34 -28.00 -8.51 -10.94
CA GLU A 34 -28.98 -8.29 -12.00
C GLU A 34 -29.89 -7.08 -11.76
N ASP A 35 -30.01 -6.60 -10.52
CA ASP A 35 -30.72 -5.37 -10.21
C ASP A 35 -29.80 -4.17 -10.42
N SER A 36 -29.91 -3.52 -11.58
CA SER A 36 -29.09 -2.34 -11.93
C SER A 36 -29.30 -1.14 -11.00
N HIS A 37 -30.37 -1.12 -10.20
CA HIS A 37 -30.71 -0.07 -9.24
C HIS A 37 -30.44 -0.47 -7.79
N TYR A 38 -29.76 -1.60 -7.58
CA TYR A 38 -29.59 -2.14 -6.23
C TYR A 38 -28.96 -1.14 -5.28
N MET A 39 -27.93 -0.41 -5.73
CA MET A 39 -27.18 0.53 -4.90
C MET A 39 -27.92 1.85 -4.63
N GLU A 40 -28.95 2.20 -5.39
CA GLU A 40 -29.79 3.38 -5.15
C GLU A 40 -30.59 3.30 -3.84
N ARG A 41 -30.73 2.10 -3.27
CA ARG A 41 -31.37 1.87 -1.96
C ARG A 41 -30.65 2.52 -0.79
N PHE A 42 -29.38 2.85 -0.94
CA PHE A 42 -28.55 3.43 0.12
C PHE A 42 -28.44 4.94 0.02
N GLY A 43 -28.90 5.54 -1.07
CA GLY A 43 -28.87 6.98 -1.28
C GLY A 43 -28.82 7.37 -2.75
N GLU A 44 -28.80 8.67 -3.01
CA GLU A 44 -28.60 9.21 -4.35
C GLU A 44 -27.12 9.04 -4.77
N ILE A 45 -26.89 8.30 -5.87
CA ILE A 45 -25.55 7.97 -6.36
C ILE A 45 -24.94 9.19 -7.06
N LEU A 46 -23.76 9.62 -6.63
CA LEU A 46 -22.96 10.63 -7.32
C LEU A 46 -22.20 9.99 -8.50
N TYR A 47 -21.45 8.91 -8.25
CA TYR A 47 -20.88 8.04 -9.27
C TYR A 47 -20.55 6.66 -8.71
N MET A 48 -20.44 5.66 -9.60
CA MET A 48 -20.26 4.27 -9.24
C MET A 48 -19.29 3.56 -10.21
N GLN A 49 -18.57 2.58 -9.68
CA GLN A 49 -17.81 1.61 -10.46
C GLN A 49 -18.23 0.19 -10.10
N GLU A 50 -18.35 -0.66 -11.11
CA GLU A 50 -18.55 -2.10 -10.97
C GLU A 50 -17.28 -2.82 -11.47
N PRO A 51 -16.25 -3.02 -10.63
CA PRO A 51 -14.95 -3.51 -11.08
C PRO A 51 -15.02 -4.90 -11.71
N ASP A 52 -15.86 -5.80 -11.16
CA ASP A 52 -16.01 -7.15 -11.71
C ASP A 52 -16.62 -7.13 -13.12
N ARG A 53 -17.59 -6.24 -13.37
CA ARG A 53 -18.20 -6.06 -14.71
C ARG A 53 -17.22 -5.46 -15.70
N LEU A 54 -16.43 -4.46 -15.27
CA LEU A 54 -15.39 -3.85 -16.11
C LEU A 54 -14.31 -4.87 -16.47
N ASP A 55 -13.83 -5.63 -15.51
CA ASP A 55 -12.83 -6.68 -15.72
C ASP A 55 -13.35 -7.77 -16.68
N ALA A 56 -14.60 -8.18 -16.54
CA ALA A 56 -15.23 -9.12 -17.49
C ALA A 56 -15.34 -8.53 -18.91
N SER A 57 -15.63 -7.25 -19.04
CA SER A 57 -15.75 -6.57 -20.35
C SER A 57 -14.43 -6.54 -21.13
N VAL A 58 -13.28 -6.58 -20.44
CA VAL A 58 -11.93 -6.65 -21.03
C VAL A 58 -11.40 -8.08 -21.13
N GLY A 59 -12.27 -9.08 -20.94
CA GLY A 59 -11.98 -10.49 -21.19
C GLY A 59 -11.45 -11.28 -19.97
N LYS A 60 -11.45 -10.72 -18.75
CA LYS A 60 -11.16 -11.52 -17.55
C LYS A 60 -12.31 -12.49 -17.29
N LYS A 61 -11.97 -13.74 -16.99
CA LYS A 61 -12.95 -14.76 -16.62
C LYS A 61 -13.29 -14.61 -15.14
N LEU A 62 -14.50 -14.11 -14.87
CA LEU A 62 -15.04 -13.92 -13.52
C LEU A 62 -16.38 -14.65 -13.42
N ASP A 63 -16.65 -15.24 -12.25
CA ASP A 63 -17.95 -15.83 -11.96
C ASP A 63 -18.71 -14.92 -10.97
N PHE A 64 -19.68 -14.18 -11.49
CA PHE A 64 -20.50 -13.29 -10.67
C PHE A 64 -21.39 -14.05 -9.67
N ASN A 65 -21.58 -15.37 -9.87
CA ASN A 65 -22.26 -16.19 -8.87
C ASN A 65 -21.40 -16.49 -7.64
N GLU A 66 -20.08 -16.32 -7.74
CA GLU A 66 -19.18 -16.43 -6.58
C GLU A 66 -19.07 -15.10 -5.84
N LYS A 67 -18.89 -13.99 -6.57
CA LYS A 67 -18.65 -12.67 -5.99
C LYS A 67 -19.03 -11.57 -6.97
N TYR A 68 -19.57 -10.46 -6.44
CA TYR A 68 -19.75 -9.23 -7.18
C TYR A 68 -19.57 -8.01 -6.28
N THR A 69 -18.98 -6.92 -6.82
CA THR A 69 -18.60 -5.74 -6.05
C THR A 69 -19.08 -4.46 -6.73
N TRP A 70 -19.58 -3.53 -5.93
CA TRP A 70 -19.84 -2.14 -6.30
C TRP A 70 -18.98 -1.22 -5.43
N LEU A 71 -18.45 -0.17 -6.05
CA LEU A 71 -17.74 0.93 -5.40
C LEU A 71 -18.57 2.18 -5.69
N VAL A 72 -19.19 2.76 -4.67
CA VAL A 72 -20.18 3.82 -4.87
C VAL A 72 -19.88 5.01 -3.97
N ILE A 73 -19.87 6.20 -4.58
CA ILE A 73 -19.88 7.47 -3.85
C ILE A 73 -21.26 8.10 -3.99
N TYR A 74 -21.81 8.53 -2.87
CA TYR A 74 -23.12 9.13 -2.77
C TYR A 74 -23.04 10.66 -2.70
N THR A 75 -24.17 11.34 -2.98
CA THR A 75 -24.24 12.82 -2.98
C THR A 75 -24.01 13.44 -1.61
N ASP A 76 -24.16 12.67 -0.54
CA ASP A 76 -23.83 13.08 0.84
C ASP A 76 -22.33 12.94 1.20
N GLY A 77 -21.51 12.50 0.24
CA GLY A 77 -20.06 12.31 0.40
C GLY A 77 -19.65 10.97 1.00
N ASN A 78 -20.58 10.10 1.38
CA ASN A 78 -20.25 8.77 1.85
C ASN A 78 -19.83 7.84 0.70
N ARG A 79 -18.89 6.93 0.99
CA ARG A 79 -18.51 5.85 0.08
C ARG A 79 -18.88 4.50 0.67
N ILE A 80 -19.56 3.69 -0.12
CA ILE A 80 -19.86 2.28 0.21
C ILE A 80 -19.23 1.38 -0.85
N ASP A 81 -18.33 0.51 -0.40
CA ASP A 81 -17.78 -0.59 -1.18
C ASP A 81 -18.53 -1.86 -0.76
N LEU A 82 -19.57 -2.22 -1.54
CA LEU A 82 -20.39 -3.40 -1.25
C LEU A 82 -19.92 -4.57 -2.08
N THR A 83 -19.56 -5.65 -1.38
CA THR A 83 -19.32 -6.95 -2.01
C THR A 83 -20.44 -7.92 -1.62
N VAL A 84 -21.09 -8.57 -2.58
CA VAL A 84 -21.88 -9.75 -2.35
C VAL A 84 -21.06 -10.98 -2.68
N CYS A 85 -21.02 -11.94 -1.76
CA CYS A 85 -20.18 -13.14 -1.87
C CYS A 85 -21.02 -14.37 -1.58
N ASN A 86 -20.89 -15.41 -2.43
CA ASN A 86 -21.56 -16.68 -2.17
C ASN A 86 -21.03 -17.32 -0.89
N GLU A 87 -21.91 -17.85 -0.08
CA GLU A 87 -21.59 -18.45 1.23
C GLU A 87 -20.53 -19.57 1.18
N LYS A 88 -20.41 -20.25 0.04
CA LYS A 88 -19.40 -21.31 -0.18
C LYS A 88 -17.99 -20.78 -0.44
N LYS A 89 -17.89 -19.50 -0.80
CA LYS A 89 -16.63 -18.81 -1.16
C LYS A 89 -16.24 -17.71 -0.16
N ALA A 90 -17.14 -17.35 0.74
CA ALA A 90 -16.88 -16.33 1.75
C ALA A 90 -15.77 -16.79 2.71
N ASP A 91 -14.64 -16.10 2.66
CA ASP A 91 -13.55 -16.26 3.64
C ASP A 91 -13.58 -15.08 4.61
N ILE A 92 -14.10 -15.34 5.82
CA ILE A 92 -14.13 -14.36 6.92
C ILE A 92 -12.83 -14.38 7.74
N THR A 93 -11.92 -15.29 7.45
CA THR A 93 -10.68 -15.47 8.19
C THR A 93 -9.47 -14.82 7.52
N GLY A 94 -9.55 -14.52 6.22
CA GLY A 94 -8.45 -13.98 5.42
C GLY A 94 -8.04 -12.57 5.82
N ASP A 95 -9.01 -11.66 6.04
CA ASP A 95 -8.77 -10.35 6.68
C ASP A 95 -9.44 -10.35 8.05
N ARG A 96 -8.64 -10.41 9.11
CA ARG A 96 -9.12 -10.47 10.48
C ARG A 96 -9.64 -9.13 11.03
N VAL A 97 -9.61 -8.07 10.24
CA VAL A 97 -10.16 -6.76 10.62
C VAL A 97 -11.60 -6.67 10.16
N TYR A 98 -12.53 -7.10 11.01
CA TYR A 98 -13.95 -7.09 10.68
C TYR A 98 -14.84 -6.81 11.90
N ARG A 99 -16.09 -6.42 11.62
CA ARG A 99 -17.19 -6.32 12.59
C ARG A 99 -18.42 -6.99 12.00
N VAL A 100 -18.98 -7.99 12.68
CA VAL A 100 -20.23 -8.60 12.28
C VAL A 100 -21.37 -7.61 12.51
N LEU A 101 -22.17 -7.36 11.48
CA LEU A 101 -23.34 -6.49 11.51
C LEU A 101 -24.64 -7.30 11.62
N LEU A 102 -24.69 -8.46 10.97
CA LEU A 102 -25.85 -9.35 10.97
C LEU A 102 -25.40 -10.79 10.77
N ASP A 103 -25.80 -11.68 11.68
CA ASP A 103 -25.56 -13.12 11.59
C ASP A 103 -26.86 -13.89 11.84
N LYS A 104 -27.59 -14.22 10.77
CA LYS A 104 -28.87 -14.91 10.84
C LYS A 104 -28.70 -16.41 11.05
N ASP A 105 -27.60 -16.96 10.59
CA ASP A 105 -27.38 -18.42 10.50
C ASP A 105 -26.31 -18.89 11.50
N GLY A 106 -25.83 -18.03 12.43
CA GLY A 106 -24.78 -18.34 13.40
C GLY A 106 -23.41 -18.64 12.77
N ARG A 107 -23.17 -18.16 11.55
CA ARG A 107 -21.96 -18.45 10.77
C ARG A 107 -20.71 -17.87 11.42
N PHE A 108 -20.84 -16.75 12.12
CA PHE A 108 -19.75 -16.04 12.79
C PHE A 108 -19.59 -16.43 14.27
N ALA A 109 -20.38 -17.38 14.79
CA ALA A 109 -20.35 -17.76 16.19
C ALA A 109 -18.97 -18.21 16.69
N ASN A 110 -18.17 -18.84 15.82
CA ASN A 110 -16.82 -19.30 16.10
C ASN A 110 -15.75 -18.50 15.35
N ALA A 111 -16.10 -17.33 14.82
CA ALA A 111 -15.14 -16.48 14.13
C ALA A 111 -14.06 -15.98 15.10
N PRO A 112 -12.77 -15.89 14.67
CA PRO A 112 -11.70 -15.40 15.52
C PRO A 112 -11.97 -13.95 15.94
N VAL A 113 -11.45 -13.55 17.09
CA VAL A 113 -11.50 -12.14 17.50
C VAL A 113 -10.84 -11.28 16.45
N SER A 114 -11.54 -10.20 16.06
CA SER A 114 -11.02 -9.24 15.09
C SER A 114 -9.77 -8.55 15.61
N ASP A 115 -8.68 -8.62 14.83
CA ASP A 115 -7.43 -7.92 15.13
C ASP A 115 -6.71 -7.55 13.81
N ASP A 116 -5.74 -6.64 13.89
CA ASP A 116 -4.95 -6.18 12.73
C ASP A 116 -3.52 -6.71 12.68
N ARG A 117 -3.18 -7.70 13.50
CA ARG A 117 -1.81 -8.26 13.60
C ARG A 117 -1.26 -8.77 12.28
N ALA A 118 -2.12 -9.26 11.39
CA ALA A 118 -1.72 -9.67 10.04
C ALA A 118 -1.14 -8.52 9.19
N ARG A 119 -1.49 -7.27 9.54
CA ARG A 119 -1.07 -6.03 8.86
C ARG A 119 0.14 -5.35 9.51
N TRP A 120 0.59 -5.85 10.67
CA TRP A 120 1.75 -5.29 11.35
C TRP A 120 3.02 -5.46 10.54
N VAL A 121 3.95 -4.54 10.70
CA VAL A 121 5.28 -4.65 10.13
C VAL A 121 5.92 -5.95 10.61
N LYS A 122 6.43 -6.74 9.67
CA LYS A 122 7.13 -7.98 10.01
C LYS A 122 8.63 -7.72 10.09
N LYS A 123 9.27 -8.33 11.10
CA LYS A 123 10.73 -8.30 11.22
C LYS A 123 11.33 -8.99 10.00
N PRO A 124 12.26 -8.34 9.27
CA PRO A 124 12.90 -8.97 8.13
C PRO A 124 13.87 -10.07 8.58
N SER A 125 14.10 -11.03 7.70
CA SER A 125 15.31 -11.84 7.75
C SER A 125 16.51 -11.01 7.24
N GLU A 126 17.73 -11.46 7.57
CA GLU A 126 18.96 -10.84 7.04
C GLU A 126 18.99 -10.84 5.50
N ALA A 127 18.54 -11.94 4.88
CA ALA A 127 18.46 -12.05 3.42
C ALA A 127 17.47 -11.05 2.80
N GLU A 128 16.31 -10.81 3.43
CA GLU A 128 15.35 -9.79 2.97
C GLU A 128 15.92 -8.38 3.11
N TYR A 129 16.62 -8.11 4.21
CA TYR A 129 17.29 -6.83 4.41
C TYR A 129 18.36 -6.59 3.34
N ALA A 130 19.26 -7.57 3.12
CA ALA A 130 20.30 -7.48 2.10
C ALA A 130 19.72 -7.31 0.69
N ALA A 131 18.66 -8.04 0.36
CA ALA A 131 17.98 -7.91 -0.93
C ALA A 131 17.40 -6.50 -1.14
N VAL A 132 16.77 -5.91 -0.13
CA VAL A 132 16.23 -4.54 -0.19
C VAL A 132 17.36 -3.51 -0.35
N CYS A 133 18.47 -3.67 0.36
CA CYS A 133 19.63 -2.79 0.18
C CYS A 133 20.21 -2.88 -1.23
N ASN A 134 20.38 -4.10 -1.74
CA ASN A 134 20.93 -4.31 -3.09
C ASN A 134 20.00 -3.74 -4.18
N GLU A 135 18.70 -4.03 -4.12
CA GLU A 135 17.73 -3.54 -5.09
C GLU A 135 17.65 -2.01 -5.11
N PHE A 136 17.65 -1.38 -3.94
CA PHE A 136 17.65 0.08 -3.84
C PHE A 136 18.86 0.68 -4.56
N TRP A 137 20.08 0.27 -4.19
CA TRP A 137 21.31 0.82 -4.75
C TRP A 137 21.49 0.48 -6.22
N TRP A 138 21.08 -0.71 -6.63
CA TRP A 138 21.13 -1.11 -8.03
C TRP A 138 20.19 -0.27 -8.91
N CYS A 139 18.95 -0.07 -8.50
CA CYS A 139 17.94 0.60 -9.32
C CYS A 139 18.19 2.10 -9.48
N ILE A 140 18.95 2.74 -8.59
CA ILE A 140 19.35 4.16 -8.73
C ILE A 140 20.02 4.46 -10.08
N ASN A 141 20.81 3.52 -10.62
CA ASN A 141 21.46 3.73 -11.92
C ASN A 141 20.47 4.00 -13.06
N ASN A 142 19.31 3.37 -13.03
CA ASN A 142 18.28 3.55 -14.05
C ASN A 142 17.62 4.92 -13.94
N VAL A 143 17.37 5.39 -12.72
CA VAL A 143 16.81 6.74 -12.48
C VAL A 143 17.75 7.80 -13.01
N VAL A 144 19.03 7.76 -12.63
CA VAL A 144 19.99 8.81 -13.01
C VAL A 144 20.27 8.81 -14.53
N LYS A 145 20.27 7.64 -15.19
CA LYS A 145 20.37 7.55 -16.66
C LYS A 145 19.15 8.16 -17.35
N GLY A 146 17.94 7.84 -16.84
CA GLY A 146 16.70 8.41 -17.37
C GLY A 146 16.67 9.93 -17.24
N ILE A 147 17.03 10.48 -16.05
CA ILE A 147 17.15 11.94 -15.86
C ILE A 147 18.14 12.52 -16.85
N LYS A 148 19.32 11.93 -17.00
CA LYS A 148 20.38 12.42 -17.87
C LYS A 148 20.00 12.45 -19.35
N ARG A 149 19.23 11.46 -19.82
CA ARG A 149 18.72 11.37 -21.20
C ARG A 149 17.45 12.18 -21.43
N TYR A 150 16.95 12.86 -20.40
CA TYR A 150 15.66 13.53 -20.41
C TYR A 150 14.46 12.59 -20.68
N GLU A 151 14.60 11.33 -20.31
CA GLU A 151 13.56 10.30 -20.34
C GLU A 151 12.74 10.37 -19.03
N ILE A 152 12.06 11.50 -18.83
CA ILE A 152 11.50 11.89 -17.52
C ILE A 152 10.44 10.90 -17.03
N THR A 153 9.53 10.44 -17.90
CA THR A 153 8.49 9.46 -17.52
C THR A 153 9.10 8.14 -17.08
N TYR A 154 10.11 7.63 -17.82
CA TYR A 154 10.84 6.44 -17.42
C TYR A 154 11.58 6.62 -16.08
N ALA A 155 12.24 7.76 -15.89
CA ALA A 155 12.95 8.03 -14.63
C ALA A 155 12.00 8.11 -13.43
N GLN A 156 10.81 8.71 -13.61
CA GLN A 156 9.76 8.74 -12.58
C GLN A 156 9.24 7.33 -12.26
N ASP A 157 9.01 6.50 -13.26
CA ASP A 157 8.56 5.13 -13.05
C ASP A 157 9.63 4.32 -12.29
N MET A 158 10.90 4.40 -12.70
CA MET A 158 11.99 3.73 -12.01
C MET A 158 12.11 4.20 -10.55
N MET A 159 11.97 5.51 -10.31
CA MET A 159 12.04 6.09 -8.97
C MET A 159 10.86 5.64 -8.09
N ASN A 160 9.64 5.63 -8.63
CA ASN A 160 8.42 5.42 -7.86
C ASN A 160 8.02 3.94 -7.71
N TYR A 161 8.33 3.09 -8.71
CA TYR A 161 7.94 1.68 -8.69
C TYR A 161 9.07 0.73 -8.25
N TYR A 162 10.34 1.15 -8.31
CA TYR A 162 11.48 0.29 -7.96
C TYR A 162 12.28 0.82 -6.78
N VAL A 163 12.73 2.08 -6.79
CA VAL A 163 13.59 2.64 -5.73
C VAL A 163 12.78 2.97 -4.48
N ARG A 164 11.70 3.75 -4.62
CA ARG A 164 10.86 4.19 -3.50
C ARG A 164 10.25 3.04 -2.68
N PRO A 165 9.75 1.94 -3.26
CA PRO A 165 9.25 0.82 -2.47
C PRO A 165 10.30 0.23 -1.53
N MET A 166 11.57 0.22 -1.92
CA MET A 166 12.66 -0.25 -1.05
C MET A 166 12.91 0.70 0.11
N LEU A 167 12.88 2.02 -0.15
CA LEU A 167 12.95 3.03 0.91
C LEU A 167 11.78 2.90 1.89
N LEU A 168 10.55 2.80 1.39
CA LEU A 168 9.35 2.66 2.24
C LEU A 168 9.41 1.37 3.08
N LYS A 169 9.95 0.30 2.50
CA LYS A 169 10.15 -0.97 3.23
C LYS A 169 11.19 -0.82 4.33
N MET A 170 12.31 -0.16 4.06
CA MET A 170 13.35 0.12 5.04
C MET A 170 12.82 1.01 6.19
N LEU A 171 12.08 2.08 5.87
CA LEU A 171 11.39 2.94 6.85
C LEU A 171 10.36 2.15 7.68
N SER A 172 9.62 1.22 7.04
CA SER A 172 8.70 0.35 7.76
C SER A 172 9.41 -0.50 8.81
N TRP A 173 10.57 -1.04 8.49
CA TRP A 173 11.37 -1.80 9.45
C TRP A 173 11.88 -0.94 10.60
N LYS A 174 12.27 0.32 10.34
CA LYS A 174 12.59 1.27 11.42
C LYS A 174 11.38 1.45 12.34
N VAL A 175 10.20 1.69 11.80
CA VAL A 175 8.97 1.78 12.61
C VAL A 175 8.74 0.48 13.38
N GLY A 176 8.91 -0.69 12.74
CA GLY A 176 8.82 -1.99 13.40
C GLY A 176 9.74 -2.11 14.61
N ILE A 177 11.01 -1.71 14.48
CA ILE A 177 11.99 -1.72 15.57
C ILE A 177 11.55 -0.78 16.71
N LEU A 178 11.10 0.44 16.38
CA LEU A 178 10.67 1.43 17.38
C LEU A 178 9.40 1.01 18.14
N THR A 179 8.60 0.11 17.59
CA THR A 179 7.30 -0.32 18.12
C THR A 179 7.24 -1.80 18.47
N ASP A 180 8.40 -2.47 18.54
CA ASP A 180 8.50 -3.92 18.74
C ASP A 180 7.62 -4.72 17.78
N PHE A 181 7.59 -4.30 16.51
CA PHE A 181 6.81 -4.91 15.41
C PHE A 181 5.32 -5.09 15.72
N SER A 182 4.75 -4.18 16.50
CA SER A 182 3.37 -4.26 16.99
C SER A 182 2.40 -3.29 16.32
N VAL A 183 2.78 -2.67 15.21
CA VAL A 183 1.95 -1.71 14.48
C VAL A 183 1.98 -1.89 12.97
N SER A 184 0.98 -1.34 12.29
CA SER A 184 0.93 -1.22 10.83
C SER A 184 1.28 0.19 10.40
N VAL A 185 2.12 0.33 9.39
CA VAL A 185 2.39 1.63 8.72
C VAL A 185 1.33 1.98 7.67
N GLY A 186 0.34 1.11 7.47
CA GLY A 186 -0.72 1.27 6.46
C GLY A 186 -0.25 1.04 5.02
N LYS A 187 -1.21 0.98 4.10
CA LYS A 187 -0.92 0.84 2.66
C LYS A 187 -0.04 2.01 2.20
N SER A 188 1.05 1.69 1.51
CA SER A 188 2.04 2.68 1.01
C SER A 188 2.63 3.59 2.09
N GLY A 189 2.63 3.15 3.35
CA GLY A 189 3.22 3.91 4.44
C GLY A 189 2.38 5.09 4.94
N LYS A 190 1.07 5.14 4.66
CA LYS A 190 0.19 6.29 4.96
C LYS A 190 0.11 6.69 6.43
N TYR A 191 0.61 5.83 7.34
CA TYR A 191 0.65 6.12 8.78
C TYR A 191 2.08 6.33 9.31
N MET A 192 3.10 6.40 8.44
CA MET A 192 4.50 6.57 8.86
C MET A 192 4.73 7.86 9.65
N ASN A 193 4.01 8.92 9.34
CA ASN A 193 4.06 10.20 10.05
C ASN A 193 3.75 10.11 11.55
N LYS A 194 3.11 9.03 12.01
CA LYS A 194 2.82 8.81 13.44
C LYS A 194 4.02 8.25 14.22
N TRP A 195 4.96 7.62 13.52
CA TRP A 195 5.98 6.79 14.11
C TRP A 195 7.41 7.24 13.79
N LEU A 196 7.59 7.89 12.64
CA LEU A 196 8.89 8.47 12.28
C LEU A 196 9.08 9.80 13.00
N LEU A 197 10.33 10.06 13.40
CA LEU A 197 10.71 11.37 13.88
C LEU A 197 10.55 12.39 12.74
N ASP A 198 10.29 13.65 13.10
CA ASP A 198 9.96 14.72 12.15
C ASP A 198 10.96 14.81 11.00
N ASP A 199 12.27 14.76 11.29
CA ASP A 199 13.34 14.85 10.27
C ASP A 199 13.33 13.67 9.28
N ASP A 200 13.06 12.44 9.70
CA ASP A 200 12.96 11.29 8.78
C ASP A 200 11.74 11.39 7.88
N TYR A 201 10.62 11.87 8.44
CA TYR A 201 9.39 12.02 7.67
C TYR A 201 9.49 13.21 6.70
N GLU A 202 10.09 14.31 7.13
CA GLU A 202 10.39 15.46 6.26
C GLU A 202 11.29 15.05 5.09
N MET A 203 12.41 14.36 5.36
CA MET A 203 13.27 13.82 4.31
C MET A 203 12.50 12.90 3.36
N LEU A 204 11.59 12.04 3.88
CA LEU A 204 10.75 11.20 3.02
C LEU A 204 9.89 12.06 2.08
N LEU A 205 9.28 13.13 2.57
CA LEU A 205 8.49 14.05 1.75
C LEU A 205 9.34 14.76 0.70
N GLU A 206 10.57 15.17 1.02
CA GLU A 206 11.52 15.78 0.06
C GLU A 206 11.95 14.82 -1.06
N THR A 207 11.74 13.50 -0.91
CA THR A 207 12.00 12.55 -2.00
C THR A 207 10.96 12.62 -3.12
N TYR A 208 9.84 13.33 -2.93
CA TYR A 208 8.81 13.50 -3.96
C TYR A 208 9.10 14.79 -4.76
N SER A 209 9.29 14.64 -6.07
CA SER A 209 9.65 15.74 -6.95
C SER A 209 8.66 15.90 -8.10
N GLY A 210 8.66 17.07 -8.70
CA GLY A 210 8.04 17.30 -10.00
C GLY A 210 8.80 16.65 -11.16
N GLY A 211 8.48 17.04 -12.40
CA GLY A 211 9.08 16.51 -13.63
C GLY A 211 10.35 17.22 -14.09
N LEU A 212 10.88 18.17 -13.31
CA LEU A 212 12.12 18.86 -13.69
C LEU A 212 13.35 18.02 -13.32
N ALA A 213 14.25 17.82 -14.28
CA ALA A 213 15.43 16.98 -14.11
C ALA A 213 16.28 17.36 -12.88
N GLY A 214 16.41 18.65 -12.59
CA GLY A 214 17.15 19.15 -11.41
C GLY A 214 16.49 18.77 -10.09
N GLU A 215 15.17 18.91 -10.02
CA GLU A 215 14.37 18.53 -8.84
C GLU A 215 14.41 17.01 -8.61
N MET A 216 14.26 16.22 -9.68
CA MET A 216 14.34 14.77 -9.61
C MET A 216 15.71 14.29 -9.11
N TYR A 217 16.79 14.92 -9.62
CA TYR A 217 18.14 14.58 -9.17
C TYR A 217 18.35 14.94 -7.68
N HIS A 218 17.81 16.08 -7.23
CA HIS A 218 17.84 16.47 -5.82
C HIS A 218 17.08 15.45 -4.96
N ALA A 219 15.85 15.13 -5.32
CA ALA A 219 15.01 14.17 -4.62
C ALA A 219 15.66 12.75 -4.55
N LEU A 220 16.32 12.33 -5.65
CA LEU A 220 17.07 11.08 -5.66
C LEU A 220 18.25 11.09 -4.67
N LYS A 221 18.95 12.22 -4.52
CA LYS A 221 20.01 12.38 -3.52
C LYS A 221 19.45 12.30 -2.10
N VAL A 222 18.38 13.05 -1.81
CA VAL A 222 17.72 12.99 -0.50
C VAL A 222 17.25 11.56 -0.19
N MET A 223 16.69 10.87 -1.21
CA MET A 223 16.29 9.47 -1.08
C MET A 223 17.47 8.55 -0.75
N ALA A 224 18.63 8.74 -1.38
CA ALA A 224 19.85 8.00 -1.11
C ALA A 224 20.38 8.29 0.31
N ASP A 225 20.36 9.55 0.74
CA ASP A 225 20.83 9.97 2.07
C ASP A 225 19.92 9.39 3.17
N LEU A 226 18.61 9.44 2.97
CA LEU A 226 17.64 8.85 3.89
C LEU A 226 17.80 7.33 3.95
N PHE A 227 17.99 6.66 2.80
CA PHE A 227 18.15 5.21 2.78
C PHE A 227 19.43 4.76 3.53
N ASP A 228 20.56 5.45 3.36
CA ASP A 228 21.79 5.19 4.13
C ASP A 228 21.53 5.33 5.64
N LYS A 229 20.94 6.47 6.05
CA LYS A 229 20.63 6.75 7.47
C LYS A 229 19.77 5.63 8.08
N ILE A 230 18.71 5.25 7.41
CA ILE A 230 17.77 4.24 7.93
C ILE A 230 18.33 2.83 7.80
N GLY A 231 19.03 2.51 6.70
CA GLY A 231 19.67 1.22 6.49
C GLY A 231 20.68 0.90 7.57
N LEU A 232 21.58 1.84 7.87
CA LEU A 232 22.54 1.70 8.98
C LEU A 232 21.85 1.49 10.32
N PHE A 233 20.82 2.26 10.63
CA PHE A 233 20.03 2.10 11.85
C PHE A 233 19.39 0.71 11.96
N VAL A 234 18.73 0.25 10.90
CA VAL A 234 18.04 -1.06 10.88
C VAL A 234 19.06 -2.19 10.98
N GLY A 235 20.19 -2.10 10.27
CA GLY A 235 21.29 -3.07 10.34
C GLY A 235 21.84 -3.19 11.75
N ASP A 236 22.18 -2.06 12.39
CA ASP A 236 22.67 -2.01 13.78
C ASP A 236 21.70 -2.68 14.76
N LYS A 237 20.41 -2.29 14.70
CA LYS A 237 19.39 -2.79 15.63
C LYS A 237 19.05 -4.27 15.46
N LEU A 238 19.20 -4.81 14.25
CA LEU A 238 18.88 -6.21 13.95
C LEU A 238 20.11 -7.11 13.94
N GLY A 239 21.33 -6.54 14.00
CA GLY A 239 22.59 -7.28 13.90
C GLY A 239 22.91 -7.71 12.45
N TYR A 240 22.47 -6.96 11.44
CA TYR A 240 22.70 -7.24 10.03
C TYR A 240 23.77 -6.30 9.45
N GLU A 241 24.60 -6.81 8.55
CA GLU A 241 25.64 -6.02 7.91
C GLU A 241 25.05 -5.10 6.82
N TYR A 242 25.33 -3.79 6.91
CA TYR A 242 24.99 -2.83 5.85
C TYR A 242 26.14 -2.72 4.84
N ASN A 243 25.85 -2.99 3.56
CA ASN A 243 26.84 -2.93 2.49
C ASN A 243 27.12 -1.48 2.05
N GLU A 244 27.97 -0.77 2.79
CA GLU A 244 28.40 0.60 2.45
C GLU A 244 29.12 0.71 1.09
N ARG A 245 29.69 -0.38 0.58
CA ARG A 245 30.36 -0.38 -0.73
C ARG A 245 29.38 -0.08 -1.85
N ASP A 246 28.19 -0.66 -1.82
CA ASP A 246 27.17 -0.45 -2.85
C ASP A 246 26.63 0.99 -2.81
N SER A 247 26.40 1.54 -1.62
CA SER A 247 26.05 2.96 -1.42
C SER A 247 27.11 3.89 -2.04
N LYS A 248 28.37 3.70 -1.67
CA LYS A 248 29.48 4.53 -2.20
C LYS A 248 29.60 4.40 -3.73
N ALA A 249 29.49 3.18 -4.26
CA ALA A 249 29.60 2.94 -5.70
C ALA A 249 28.43 3.56 -6.49
N ALA A 250 27.19 3.46 -5.99
CA ALA A 250 26.03 4.07 -6.60
C ALA A 250 26.14 5.60 -6.65
N ARG A 251 26.60 6.24 -5.57
CA ARG A 251 26.82 7.69 -5.52
C ARG A 251 27.89 8.16 -6.50
N ILE A 252 29.01 7.42 -6.59
CA ILE A 252 30.05 7.69 -7.58
C ILE A 252 29.46 7.62 -9.01
N TYR A 253 28.66 6.60 -9.28
CA TYR A 253 28.01 6.44 -10.59
C TYR A 253 27.02 7.58 -10.89
N MET A 254 26.21 7.99 -9.92
CA MET A 254 25.32 9.15 -10.06
C MET A 254 26.09 10.41 -10.49
N ASP A 255 27.22 10.71 -9.83
CA ASP A 255 28.05 11.86 -10.14
C ASP A 255 28.75 11.75 -11.50
N MET A 256 29.19 10.54 -11.87
CA MET A 256 29.76 10.28 -13.19
C MET A 256 28.74 10.57 -14.29
N VAL A 257 27.54 9.99 -14.21
CA VAL A 257 26.49 10.17 -15.21
C VAL A 257 26.06 11.64 -15.31
N ARG A 258 25.95 12.34 -14.18
CA ARG A 258 25.62 13.78 -14.17
C ARG A 258 26.61 14.60 -14.99
N LYS A 259 27.92 14.28 -14.92
CA LYS A 259 29.01 15.01 -15.59
C LYS A 259 29.20 14.59 -17.06
N MET A 260 28.65 13.46 -17.48
CA MET A 260 28.76 13.00 -18.89
C MET A 260 28.15 14.04 -19.85
N LYS A 261 28.79 14.23 -20.99
CA LYS A 261 28.20 14.91 -22.15
C LYS A 261 27.51 13.86 -22.99
N LEU A 262 26.23 14.04 -23.29
CA LEU A 262 25.46 13.20 -24.20
C LEU A 262 25.35 13.90 -25.55
#